data_af4d92e78c62c7f92d44509a41e8a206
#
_entry.id   af4d92e78c62c7f92d44509a41e8a206
#
_cell.length_a   1.000
_cell.length_b   1.000
_cell.length_c   1.000
_cell.angle_alpha   90.00
_cell.angle_beta   90.00
_cell.angle_gamma   90.00
#
_symmetry.space_group_name_H-M   'P 1'
#
loop_
_entity.id
_entity.type
_entity.pdbx_description
1 polymer ?
#
loop_
_entity_poly.entity_id
_entity_poly.type
_entity_poly.pdbx_seq_one_letter_code
_entity_poly.pdbx_strand_id
1 'polypeptide(L)'
;MKDLMIRISEIEIDFQSLEEYKAILKEEAKASVLLEPGVISIYPMFQKDNPTQVRILEIYANREAYKSHLETPHFLKYKTTTLKMVKSLRLVDMEAIDTDTMREIFSKLIKDKN
;
A
#
# COMPACT_ATOMS: atom_id res chain seq x y z
N MET A 1 0.70 -18.35 8.17
CA MET A 1 0.48 -17.50 6.99
C MET A 1 1.48 -17.84 5.92
N LYS A 2 1.17 -18.90 5.18
CA LYS A 2 2.11 -19.40 4.17
C LYS A 2 1.88 -18.80 2.79
N ASP A 3 0.69 -18.25 2.55
CA ASP A 3 0.31 -17.84 1.20
C ASP A 3 0.28 -16.33 1.02
N LEU A 4 1.05 -15.62 1.82
CA LEU A 4 1.10 -14.16 1.74
C LEU A 4 1.43 -13.71 0.33
N MET A 5 0.72 -12.73 -0.13
CA MET A 5 1.06 -12.03 -1.37
C MET A 5 1.68 -10.69 -0.99
N ILE A 6 2.93 -10.50 -1.41
CA ILE A 6 3.70 -9.30 -1.07
C ILE A 6 4.09 -8.60 -2.36
N ARG A 7 3.90 -7.29 -2.39
CA ARG A 7 4.15 -6.50 -3.59
C ARG A 7 4.67 -5.13 -3.22
N ILE A 8 5.56 -4.61 -4.05
CA ILE A 8 5.99 -3.22 -3.98
C ILE A 8 5.42 -2.52 -5.21
N SER A 9 4.64 -1.46 -4.99
CA SER A 9 4.22 -0.58 -6.06
C SER A 9 5.23 0.55 -6.18
N GLU A 10 5.79 0.73 -7.38
CA GLU A 10 6.71 1.83 -7.70
C GLU A 10 5.95 2.80 -8.58
N ILE A 11 5.68 3.98 -8.06
CA ILE A 11 4.80 4.93 -8.72
C ILE A 11 5.51 6.27 -8.86
N GLU A 12 5.43 6.85 -10.05
CA GLU A 12 5.87 8.23 -10.24
C GLU A 12 4.65 9.11 -10.41
N ILE A 13 4.60 10.21 -9.66
CA ILE A 13 3.46 11.12 -9.62
C ILE A 13 3.84 12.44 -10.29
N ASP A 14 2.88 13.01 -11.02
CA ASP A 14 3.02 14.36 -11.54
C ASP A 14 3.23 15.31 -10.36
N PHE A 15 4.29 16.12 -10.42
CA PHE A 15 4.67 17.00 -9.32
C PHE A 15 3.51 17.91 -8.89
N GLN A 16 2.73 18.40 -9.83
CA GLN A 16 1.63 19.31 -9.51
C GLN A 16 0.50 18.63 -8.74
N SER A 17 0.41 17.31 -8.82
CA SER A 17 -0.63 16.54 -8.14
C SER A 17 -0.17 15.93 -6.83
N LEU A 18 1.08 16.17 -6.43
CA LEU A 18 1.70 15.41 -5.34
C LEU A 18 0.93 15.49 -4.03
N GLU A 19 0.56 16.68 -3.58
CA GLU A 19 -0.11 16.82 -2.28
C GLU A 19 -1.50 16.21 -2.32
N GLU A 20 -2.22 16.39 -3.40
CA GLU A 20 -3.54 15.78 -3.55
C GLU A 20 -3.43 14.25 -3.60
N TYR A 21 -2.46 13.75 -4.35
CA TYR A 21 -2.24 12.32 -4.44
C TYR A 21 -1.93 11.70 -3.08
N LYS A 22 -1.06 12.35 -2.30
CA LYS A 22 -0.70 11.85 -0.97
C LYS A 22 -1.92 11.77 -0.06
N ALA A 23 -2.79 12.75 -0.11
CA ALA A 23 -4.01 12.75 0.70
C ALA A 23 -4.95 11.62 0.30
N ILE A 24 -5.13 11.42 -1.00
CA ILE A 24 -6.00 10.35 -1.51
C ILE A 24 -5.45 8.98 -1.17
N LEU A 25 -4.14 8.78 -1.34
CA LEU A 25 -3.51 7.49 -1.04
C LEU A 25 -3.56 7.18 0.45
N LYS A 26 -3.36 8.19 1.29
CA LYS A 26 -3.46 8.02 2.74
C LYS A 26 -4.84 7.49 3.13
N GLU A 27 -5.89 8.06 2.55
CA GLU A 27 -7.26 7.64 2.84
C GLU A 27 -7.52 6.23 2.38
N GLU A 28 -7.09 5.90 1.17
CA GLU A 28 -7.28 4.55 0.62
C GLU A 28 -6.53 3.50 1.43
N ALA A 29 -5.28 3.78 1.79
CA ALA A 29 -4.47 2.86 2.57
C ALA A 29 -5.12 2.58 3.93
N LYS A 30 -5.60 3.64 4.58
CA LYS A 30 -6.27 3.51 5.87
C LYS A 30 -7.55 2.69 5.77
N ALA A 31 -8.38 2.97 4.78
CA ALA A 31 -9.61 2.22 4.57
C ALA A 31 -9.33 0.75 4.30
N SER A 32 -8.34 0.46 3.48
CA SER A 32 -7.98 -0.92 3.13
C SER A 32 -7.59 -1.72 4.37
N VAL A 33 -6.72 -1.17 5.19
CA VAL A 33 -6.23 -1.87 6.37
C VAL A 33 -7.32 -2.03 7.42
N LEU A 34 -8.17 -1.01 7.60
CA LEU A 34 -9.20 -1.07 8.63
C LEU A 34 -10.41 -1.90 8.24
N LEU A 35 -10.77 -1.93 6.95
CA LEU A 35 -12.03 -2.55 6.51
C LEU A 35 -11.87 -3.92 5.89
N GLU A 36 -10.69 -4.28 5.42
CA GLU A 36 -10.47 -5.54 4.70
C GLU A 36 -9.65 -6.49 5.54
N PRO A 37 -10.26 -7.58 6.05
CA PRO A 37 -9.53 -8.51 6.91
C PRO A 37 -8.30 -9.13 6.25
N GLY A 38 -8.32 -9.26 4.92
CA GLY A 38 -7.20 -9.86 4.19
C GLY A 38 -6.09 -8.91 3.82
N VAL A 39 -6.24 -7.60 4.10
CA VAL A 39 -5.18 -6.63 3.87
C VAL A 39 -4.37 -6.48 5.15
N ILE A 40 -3.15 -6.98 5.12
CA ILE A 40 -2.27 -6.95 6.29
C ILE A 40 -1.56 -5.60 6.37
N SER A 41 -1.08 -5.11 5.23
CA SER A 41 -0.34 -3.85 5.20
C SER A 41 -0.53 -3.17 3.85
N ILE A 42 -0.84 -1.90 3.89
CA ILE A 42 -0.65 -0.96 2.79
C ILE A 42 0.14 0.18 3.41
N TYR A 43 1.44 0.21 3.11
CA TYR A 43 2.35 1.16 3.75
C TYR A 43 2.96 2.08 2.70
N PRO A 44 2.31 3.22 2.42
CA PRO A 44 2.78 4.14 1.39
C PRO A 44 3.91 5.02 1.89
N MET A 45 4.90 5.21 1.03
CA MET A 45 6.09 6.00 1.32
C MET A 45 6.42 6.83 0.10
N PHE A 46 7.15 7.92 0.31
CA PHE A 46 7.74 8.65 -0.81
C PHE A 46 9.22 8.91 -0.51
N GLN A 47 10.01 9.03 -1.56
CA GLN A 47 11.44 9.28 -1.37
C GLN A 47 11.64 10.67 -0.81
N LYS A 48 12.44 10.77 0.23
CA LYS A 48 12.65 12.03 0.94
C LYS A 48 13.20 13.12 0.02
N ASP A 49 14.17 12.76 -0.81
CA ASP A 49 14.85 13.73 -1.68
C ASP A 49 14.24 13.82 -3.07
N ASN A 50 13.21 13.00 -3.35
CA ASN A 50 12.54 13.02 -4.65
C ASN A 50 11.09 12.57 -4.44
N PRO A 51 10.24 13.43 -3.87
CA PRO A 51 8.93 13.00 -3.35
C PRO A 51 7.90 12.60 -4.39
N THR A 52 8.13 12.84 -5.67
CA THR A 52 7.24 12.31 -6.71
C THR A 52 7.42 10.81 -6.90
N GLN A 53 8.47 10.24 -6.30
CA GLN A 53 8.70 8.79 -6.33
C GLN A 53 8.05 8.16 -5.11
N VAL A 54 6.93 7.49 -5.34
CA VAL A 54 6.15 6.83 -4.30
C VAL A 54 6.40 5.34 -4.33
N ARG A 55 6.48 4.74 -3.16
CA ARG A 55 6.65 3.29 -3.01
C ARG A 55 5.64 2.81 -1.99
N ILE A 56 4.93 1.73 -2.32
CA ILE A 56 3.93 1.16 -1.42
C ILE A 56 4.31 -0.28 -1.13
N LEU A 57 4.51 -0.59 0.14
CA LEU A 57 4.66 -1.98 0.57
C LEU A 57 3.26 -2.53 0.83
N GLU A 58 2.86 -3.54 0.04
CA GLU A 58 1.53 -4.13 0.12
C GLU A 58 1.66 -5.59 0.51
N ILE A 59 0.94 -5.97 1.55
CA ILE A 59 0.93 -7.36 2.03
C ILE A 59 -0.51 -7.80 2.21
N TYR A 60 -0.87 -8.88 1.52
CA TYR A 60 -2.20 -9.49 1.55
C TYR A 60 -2.10 -10.89 2.13
N ALA A 61 -3.16 -11.34 2.82
CA ALA A 61 -3.18 -12.68 3.42
C ALA A 61 -3.01 -13.78 2.38
N ASN A 62 -3.51 -13.55 1.16
CA ASN A 62 -3.41 -14.49 0.05
C ASN A 62 -3.82 -13.77 -1.23
N ARG A 63 -3.78 -14.49 -2.36
CA ARG A 63 -4.13 -13.90 -3.65
C ARG A 63 -5.61 -13.51 -3.73
N GLU A 64 -6.49 -14.27 -3.07
CA GLU A 64 -7.92 -13.93 -3.07
C GLU A 64 -8.18 -12.62 -2.35
N ALA A 65 -7.46 -12.34 -1.27
CA ALA A 65 -7.56 -11.07 -0.57
C ALA A 65 -7.15 -9.91 -1.48
N TYR A 66 -6.10 -10.12 -2.27
CA TYR A 66 -5.68 -9.12 -3.23
C TYR A 66 -6.76 -8.87 -4.28
N LYS A 67 -7.34 -9.95 -4.84
CA LYS A 67 -8.39 -9.80 -5.85
C LYS A 67 -9.61 -9.07 -5.29
N SER A 68 -10.00 -9.41 -4.06
CA SER A 68 -11.11 -8.72 -3.40
C SER A 68 -10.80 -7.24 -3.19
N HIS A 69 -9.56 -6.92 -2.82
CA HIS A 69 -9.12 -5.55 -2.62
C HIS A 69 -9.37 -4.69 -3.86
N LEU A 70 -9.10 -5.23 -5.04
CA LEU A 70 -9.24 -4.49 -6.29
C LEU A 70 -10.71 -4.14 -6.61
N GLU A 71 -11.67 -4.79 -5.96
CA GLU A 71 -13.09 -4.57 -6.20
C GLU A 71 -13.75 -3.71 -5.15
N THR A 72 -13.00 -3.27 -4.13
CA THR A 72 -13.57 -2.46 -3.06
C THR A 72 -13.89 -1.04 -3.53
N PRO A 73 -14.91 -0.40 -2.93
CA PRO A 73 -15.23 0.98 -3.29
C PRO A 73 -14.07 1.95 -3.07
N HIS A 74 -13.31 1.78 -1.99
CA HIS A 74 -12.21 2.68 -1.69
C HIS A 74 -11.04 2.49 -2.67
N PHE A 75 -10.78 1.27 -3.14
CA PHE A 75 -9.75 1.07 -4.16
C PHE A 75 -10.18 1.67 -5.49
N LEU A 76 -11.43 1.41 -5.89
CA LEU A 76 -11.94 1.92 -7.17
C LEU A 76 -11.95 3.45 -7.20
N LYS A 77 -12.34 4.07 -6.09
CA LYS A 77 -12.30 5.53 -5.95
C LYS A 77 -10.87 6.04 -6.11
N TYR A 78 -9.92 5.41 -5.42
CA TYR A 78 -8.52 5.76 -5.51
C TYR A 78 -8.04 5.67 -6.97
N LYS A 79 -8.30 4.52 -7.59
CA LYS A 79 -7.81 4.25 -8.94
C LYS A 79 -8.36 5.28 -9.94
N THR A 80 -9.64 5.57 -9.86
CA THR A 80 -10.31 6.50 -10.77
C THR A 80 -9.82 7.93 -10.55
N THR A 81 -9.74 8.36 -9.29
CA THR A 81 -9.42 9.73 -8.94
C THR A 81 -7.96 10.07 -9.27
N THR A 82 -7.05 9.10 -9.12
CA THR A 82 -5.62 9.35 -9.31
C THR A 82 -5.11 9.01 -10.69
N LEU A 83 -5.97 8.51 -11.58
CA LEU A 83 -5.55 8.02 -12.89
C LEU A 83 -4.68 9.04 -13.65
N LYS A 84 -5.07 10.31 -13.62
CA LYS A 84 -4.36 11.36 -14.34
C LYS A 84 -3.12 11.87 -13.62
N MET A 85 -2.97 11.50 -12.35
CA MET A 85 -1.85 11.95 -11.53
C MET A 85 -0.63 11.05 -11.66
N VAL A 86 -0.84 9.81 -12.09
CA VAL A 86 0.21 8.78 -12.16
C VAL A 86 0.90 8.85 -13.51
N LYS A 87 2.21 9.11 -13.49
CA LYS A 87 3.02 9.14 -14.71
C LYS A 87 3.55 7.75 -15.06
N SER A 88 3.86 6.94 -14.07
CA SER A 88 4.28 5.57 -14.30
C SER A 88 3.95 4.70 -13.10
N LEU A 89 3.74 3.42 -13.36
CA LEU A 89 3.42 2.43 -12.33
C LEU A 89 4.12 1.13 -12.68
N ARG A 90 4.85 0.59 -11.71
CA ARG A 90 5.46 -0.72 -11.83
C ARG A 90 5.14 -1.53 -10.57
N LEU A 91 4.68 -2.77 -10.76
CA LEU A 91 4.35 -3.67 -9.67
C LEU A 91 5.42 -4.74 -9.58
N VAL A 92 6.04 -4.89 -8.40
CA VAL A 92 7.14 -5.83 -8.20
C VAL A 92 6.70 -6.85 -7.16
N ASP A 93 6.57 -8.11 -7.57
CA ASP A 93 6.22 -9.19 -6.66
C ASP A 93 7.43 -9.55 -5.80
N MET A 94 7.20 -9.73 -4.51
CA MET A 94 8.24 -9.98 -3.53
C MET A 94 7.88 -11.22 -2.70
N GLU A 95 8.90 -11.79 -2.07
CA GLU A 95 8.69 -12.85 -1.08
C GLU A 95 9.39 -12.44 0.21
N ALA A 96 8.78 -12.76 1.35
CA ALA A 96 9.41 -12.48 2.63
C ALA A 96 10.59 -13.43 2.85
N ILE A 97 11.68 -12.90 3.40
CA ILE A 97 12.79 -13.75 3.81
C ILE A 97 12.36 -14.64 4.97
N ASP A 98 11.59 -14.07 5.91
CA ASP A 98 11.11 -14.81 7.08
C ASP A 98 9.76 -14.24 7.51
N THR A 99 8.70 -14.99 7.20
CA THR A 99 7.33 -14.57 7.51
C THR A 99 7.06 -14.51 9.01
N ASP A 100 7.66 -15.41 9.78
CA ASP A 100 7.40 -15.45 11.21
C ASP A 100 7.96 -14.24 11.95
N THR A 101 9.13 -13.77 11.55
CA THR A 101 9.76 -12.60 12.16
C THR A 101 8.97 -11.33 11.84
N MET A 102 8.23 -11.34 10.74
CA MET A 102 7.50 -10.15 10.30
C MET A 102 6.53 -9.63 11.36
N ARG A 103 5.92 -10.50 12.15
CA ARG A 103 5.00 -10.06 13.20
C ARG A 103 5.69 -9.20 14.25
N GLU A 104 6.95 -9.51 14.53
CA GLU A 104 7.70 -8.77 15.53
C GLU A 104 8.08 -7.36 15.07
N ILE A 105 8.23 -7.19 13.76
CA ILE A 105 8.67 -5.91 13.20
C ILE A 105 7.71 -4.78 13.56
N PHE A 106 6.41 -5.06 13.54
CA PHE A 106 5.40 -4.02 13.77
C PHE A 106 4.95 -3.91 15.22
N SER A 107 5.42 -4.80 16.09
CA SER A 107 4.95 -4.83 17.50
C SER A 107 5.28 -3.54 18.24
N LYS A 108 6.42 -2.94 17.95
CA LYS A 108 6.85 -1.73 18.67
C LYS A 108 6.00 -0.51 18.30
N LEU A 109 5.44 -0.48 17.09
CA LEU A 109 4.56 0.61 16.69
C LEU A 109 3.28 0.62 17.53
N ILE A 110 2.78 -0.56 17.90
CA ILE A 110 1.59 -0.68 18.72
C ILE A 110 1.87 -0.21 20.14
N LYS A 111 3.04 -0.55 20.67
CA LYS A 111 3.42 -0.21 22.04
C LYS A 111 3.56 1.28 22.28
N ASP A 112 3.89 2.03 21.25
CA ASP A 112 4.08 3.49 21.38
C ASP A 112 2.78 4.23 21.65
N LYS A 113 1.65 3.56 21.58
CA LYS A 113 0.36 4.19 21.84
C LYS A 113 0.02 4.24 23.32
N ASN A 114 0.80 3.61 24.13
CA ASN A 114 0.60 3.62 25.58
C ASN A 114 1.39 4.75 26.23
#